data_dd2de793bf0ec6c6aabb3ac467a36e9d
#
_entry.id   dd2de793bf0ec6c6aabb3ac467a36e9d
#
_cell.length_a   1.000
_cell.length_b   1.000
_cell.length_c   1.000
_cell.angle_alpha   90.00
_cell.angle_beta   90.00
_cell.angle_gamma   90.00
#
_symmetry.space_group_name_H-M   'P 1'
#
loop_
_entity.id
_entity.type
_entity.pdbx_description
1 polymer ?
#
loop_
_entity_poly.entity_id
_entity_poly.type
_entity_poly.pdbx_seq_one_letter_code
_entity_poly.pdbx_strand_id
1 'polypeptide(L)'
;MVKKSTDIAELIEKARKKDQKSFNTLLNNYWSDVYRFQFSKTENEDEAEDITIKTFSKAFDKIHLYNERYNFKTWLISISKNIFLDHVRKQRTDTISINKKESEAYKIFDESPSAEDQLIIEQ
;
A
#
# COMPACT_ATOMS: atom_id res chain seq x y z
N MET A 1 10.35 -11.45 -21.16
CA MET A 1 10.56 -10.46 -21.89
C MET A 1 11.13 -9.19 -21.42
N VAL A 2 12.12 -8.83 -22.11
CA VAL A 2 12.84 -7.62 -21.81
C VAL A 2 11.92 -6.44 -21.79
N LYS A 3 10.97 -6.47 -22.68
CA LYS A 3 10.01 -5.42 -22.80
C LYS A 3 9.21 -5.13 -21.55
N LYS A 4 9.07 -6.14 -20.72
CA LYS A 4 8.27 -6.01 -19.54
C LYS A 4 8.82 -4.98 -18.55
N SER A 5 10.13 -5.02 -18.34
CA SER A 5 10.76 -4.04 -17.45
C SER A 5 10.59 -2.64 -17.99
N THR A 6 10.83 -2.51 -19.28
CA THR A 6 10.70 -1.21 -19.94
C THR A 6 9.26 -0.74 -19.82
N ASP A 7 8.34 -1.66 -20.01
CA ASP A 7 6.94 -1.31 -19.94
C ASP A 7 6.55 -0.77 -18.57
N ILE A 8 7.08 -1.39 -17.53
CA ILE A 8 6.75 -0.92 -16.18
C ILE A 8 7.17 0.52 -15.99
N ALA A 9 8.39 0.84 -16.37
CA ALA A 9 8.89 2.20 -16.23
C ALA A 9 8.05 3.18 -17.03
N GLU A 10 7.71 2.79 -18.24
CA GLU A 10 6.88 3.62 -19.09
C GLU A 10 5.50 3.81 -18.51
N LEU A 11 4.92 2.73 -18.01
CA LEU A 11 3.60 2.81 -17.42
C LEU A 11 3.58 3.74 -16.23
N ILE A 12 4.63 3.68 -15.43
CA ILE A 12 4.71 4.56 -14.28
C ILE A 12 4.76 6.02 -14.71
N GLU A 13 5.56 6.31 -15.73
CA GLU A 13 5.67 7.68 -16.23
C GLU A 13 4.33 8.19 -16.74
N LYS A 14 3.63 7.35 -17.48
CA LYS A 14 2.34 7.75 -17.99
C LYS A 14 1.32 7.90 -16.88
N ALA A 15 1.37 7.01 -15.90
CA ALA A 15 0.45 7.09 -14.79
C ALA A 15 0.68 8.34 -13.96
N ARG A 16 1.93 8.81 -13.91
CA ARG A 16 2.23 10.06 -13.23
C ARG A 16 1.49 11.22 -13.86
N LYS A 17 1.25 11.12 -15.15
CA LYS A 17 0.50 12.12 -15.88
C LYS A 17 -0.99 11.82 -15.85
N LYS A 18 -1.39 10.92 -14.95
CA LYS A 18 -2.78 10.55 -14.75
C LYS A 18 -3.40 9.82 -15.93
N ASP A 19 -2.59 9.05 -16.63
CA ASP A 19 -3.11 8.19 -17.69
C ASP A 19 -3.72 6.95 -17.05
N GLN A 20 -5.04 6.90 -17.05
CA GLN A 20 -5.78 5.85 -16.37
C GLN A 20 -5.47 4.46 -16.93
N LYS A 21 -5.33 4.36 -18.21
CA LYS A 21 -5.06 3.07 -18.83
C LYS A 21 -3.75 2.48 -18.37
N SER A 22 -2.73 3.33 -18.31
CA SER A 22 -1.43 2.87 -17.87
C SER A 22 -1.49 2.42 -16.43
N PHE A 23 -2.21 3.16 -15.60
CA PHE A 23 -2.32 2.78 -14.21
C PHE A 23 -3.09 1.47 -14.06
N ASN A 24 -4.13 1.29 -14.86
CA ASN A 24 -4.88 0.04 -14.81
C ASN A 24 -4.00 -1.16 -15.10
N THR A 25 -3.08 -1.00 -16.03
CA THR A 25 -2.15 -2.06 -16.35
C THR A 25 -1.24 -2.35 -15.17
N LEU A 26 -0.77 -1.31 -14.51
CA LEU A 26 0.03 -1.49 -13.31
C LEU A 26 -0.77 -2.19 -12.23
N LEU A 27 -2.01 -1.79 -12.06
CA LEU A 27 -2.88 -2.40 -11.07
C LEU A 27 -3.01 -3.90 -11.33
N ASN A 28 -3.26 -4.26 -12.57
CA ASN A 28 -3.40 -5.67 -12.91
C ASN A 28 -2.13 -6.45 -12.65
N ASN A 29 -0.99 -5.82 -12.88
CA ASN A 29 0.28 -6.50 -12.67
C ASN A 29 0.59 -6.74 -11.20
N TYR A 30 0.17 -5.83 -10.34
CA TYR A 30 0.55 -5.90 -8.94
C TYR A 30 -0.58 -6.23 -7.99
N TRP A 31 -1.78 -6.41 -8.50
CA TRP A 31 -2.92 -6.69 -7.65
C TRP A 31 -2.67 -7.89 -6.75
N SER A 32 -2.24 -8.99 -7.35
CA SER A 32 -2.03 -10.22 -6.58
C SER A 32 -1.02 -10.05 -5.47
N ASP A 33 0.04 -9.31 -5.74
CA ASP A 33 1.08 -9.12 -4.75
C ASP A 33 0.54 -8.41 -3.52
N VAL A 34 -0.21 -7.34 -3.75
CA VAL A 34 -0.76 -6.57 -2.64
C VAL A 34 -1.85 -7.36 -1.94
N TYR A 35 -2.70 -8.00 -2.71
CA TYR A 35 -3.80 -8.78 -2.13
C TYR A 35 -3.26 -9.89 -1.24
N ARG A 36 -2.29 -10.64 -1.72
CA ARG A 36 -1.73 -11.73 -0.92
C ARG A 36 -1.11 -11.23 0.35
N PHE A 37 -0.40 -10.13 0.26
CA PHE A 37 0.20 -9.55 1.44
C PHE A 37 -0.87 -9.17 2.45
N GLN A 38 -1.93 -8.54 1.98
CA GLN A 38 -2.99 -8.12 2.89
C GLN A 38 -3.79 -9.29 3.41
N PHE A 39 -3.97 -10.32 2.60
CA PHE A 39 -4.67 -11.49 3.08
C PHE A 39 -3.89 -12.18 4.20
N SER A 40 -2.58 -12.18 4.09
CA SER A 40 -1.77 -12.78 5.15
C SER A 40 -1.90 -12.00 6.46
N LYS A 41 -2.28 -10.73 6.37
CA LYS A 41 -2.47 -9.91 7.55
C LYS A 41 -3.87 -9.97 8.11
N THR A 42 -4.86 -9.94 7.24
CA THR A 42 -6.25 -9.87 7.66
C THR A 42 -6.89 -11.24 7.83
N GLU A 43 -6.41 -12.21 7.06
CA GLU A 43 -7.01 -13.54 7.03
C GLU A 43 -8.50 -13.45 6.72
N ASN A 44 -8.86 -12.45 5.93
CA ASN A 44 -10.24 -12.20 5.54
C ASN A 44 -10.26 -11.67 4.12
N GLU A 45 -10.96 -12.36 3.24
CA GLU A 45 -10.95 -12.02 1.83
C GLU A 45 -11.53 -10.63 1.57
N ASP A 46 -12.63 -10.33 2.20
CA ASP A 46 -13.28 -9.05 1.97
C ASP A 46 -12.41 -7.89 2.45
N GLU A 47 -11.79 -8.06 3.61
CA GLU A 47 -10.94 -7.01 4.13
C GLU A 47 -9.69 -6.85 3.28
N ALA A 48 -9.11 -7.96 2.86
CA ALA A 48 -7.92 -7.90 2.02
C ALA A 48 -8.23 -7.20 0.71
N GLU A 49 -9.36 -7.51 0.14
CA GLU A 49 -9.76 -6.88 -1.12
C GLU A 49 -9.99 -5.40 -0.93
N ASP A 50 -10.69 -5.04 0.12
CA ASP A 50 -10.99 -3.64 0.39
C ASP A 50 -9.71 -2.83 0.56
N ILE A 51 -8.77 -3.35 1.31
CA ILE A 51 -7.51 -2.67 1.54
C ILE A 51 -6.71 -2.58 0.24
N THR A 52 -6.75 -3.64 -0.56
CA THR A 52 -6.05 -3.62 -1.83
C THR A 52 -6.61 -2.55 -2.75
N ILE A 53 -7.92 -2.45 -2.82
CA ILE A 53 -8.56 -1.42 -3.63
C ILE A 53 -8.13 -0.03 -3.16
N LYS A 54 -8.18 0.18 -1.87
CA LYS A 54 -7.79 1.47 -1.31
C LYS A 54 -6.33 1.77 -1.56
N THR A 55 -5.50 0.74 -1.56
CA THR A 55 -4.08 0.90 -1.83
C THR A 55 -3.85 1.46 -3.22
N PHE A 56 -4.52 0.89 -4.20
CA PHE A 56 -4.30 1.35 -5.58
C PHE A 56 -4.94 2.70 -5.82
N SER A 57 -6.04 2.97 -5.16
CA SER A 57 -6.64 4.30 -5.26
C SER A 57 -5.69 5.36 -4.73
N LYS A 58 -5.09 5.09 -3.58
CA LYS A 58 -4.16 6.02 -2.99
C LYS A 58 -2.88 6.10 -3.81
N ALA A 59 -2.46 4.98 -4.36
CA ALA A 59 -1.27 4.96 -5.19
C ALA A 59 -1.44 5.85 -6.41
N PHE A 60 -2.61 5.81 -7.03
CA PHE A 60 -2.85 6.63 -8.19
C PHE A 60 -2.79 8.10 -7.82
N ASP A 61 -3.34 8.44 -6.68
CA ASP A 61 -3.30 9.83 -6.21
C ASP A 61 -1.89 10.31 -5.95
N LYS A 62 -1.05 9.43 -5.44
CA LYS A 62 0.28 9.82 -5.01
C LYS A 62 1.40 9.36 -5.90
N ILE A 63 1.08 8.84 -7.06
CA ILE A 63 2.12 8.31 -7.92
C ILE A 63 3.08 9.39 -8.40
N HIS A 64 2.62 10.63 -8.41
CA HIS A 64 3.51 11.74 -8.77
C HIS A 64 4.61 11.93 -7.74
N LEU A 65 4.44 11.38 -6.55
CA LEU A 65 5.45 11.47 -5.50
C LEU A 65 6.36 10.25 -5.47
N TYR A 66 6.03 9.25 -6.26
CA TYR A 66 6.82 8.02 -6.25
C TYR A 66 8.23 8.29 -6.80
N ASN A 67 9.22 7.77 -6.09
CA ASN A 67 10.61 7.91 -6.49
C ASN A 67 11.07 6.61 -7.11
N GLU A 68 11.59 6.70 -8.32
CA GLU A 68 11.99 5.52 -9.08
C GLU A 68 13.13 4.76 -8.45
N ARG A 69 13.82 5.37 -7.51
CA ARG A 69 14.90 4.68 -6.80
C ARG A 69 14.35 3.52 -5.99
N TYR A 70 13.08 3.58 -5.65
CA TYR A 70 12.44 2.55 -4.85
C TYR A 70 11.74 1.56 -5.75
N ASN A 71 11.65 0.32 -5.27
CA ASN A 71 10.93 -0.71 -6.00
C ASN A 71 9.43 -0.39 -5.96
N PHE A 72 8.78 -0.44 -7.12
CA PHE A 72 7.38 -0.06 -7.19
C PHE A 72 6.50 -0.96 -6.33
N LYS A 73 6.78 -2.25 -6.35
CA LYS A 73 6.01 -3.18 -5.54
C LYS A 73 6.16 -2.86 -4.06
N THR A 74 7.38 -2.58 -3.62
CA THR A 74 7.62 -2.24 -2.23
C THR A 74 6.87 -0.97 -1.85
N TRP A 75 6.86 -0.01 -2.76
CA TRP A 75 6.15 1.23 -2.52
C TRP A 75 4.65 0.97 -2.33
N LEU A 76 4.08 0.11 -3.18
CA LEU A 76 2.67 -0.26 -3.05
C LEU A 76 2.39 -0.96 -1.73
N ILE A 77 3.26 -1.89 -1.37
CA ILE A 77 3.09 -2.63 -0.12
C ILE A 77 3.15 -1.67 1.07
N SER A 78 4.02 -0.68 1.01
CA SER A 78 4.09 0.31 2.09
C SER A 78 2.79 1.06 2.24
N ILE A 79 2.20 1.45 1.12
CA ILE A 79 0.91 2.12 1.17
C ILE A 79 -0.13 1.21 1.79
N SER A 80 -0.13 -0.05 1.40
CA SER A 80 -1.12 -0.98 1.92
C SER A 80 -0.94 -1.23 3.41
N LYS A 81 0.29 -1.20 3.89
CA LYS A 81 0.54 -1.36 5.32
C LYS A 81 -0.08 -0.22 6.11
N ASN A 82 0.07 0.98 5.63
CA ASN A 82 -0.50 2.14 6.31
C ASN A 82 -2.01 2.08 6.31
N ILE A 83 -2.58 1.65 5.22
CA ILE A 83 -4.03 1.51 5.14
C ILE A 83 -4.51 0.43 6.09
N PHE A 84 -3.77 -0.66 6.17
CA PHE A 84 -4.11 -1.74 7.09
C PHE A 84 -4.09 -1.24 8.54
N LEU A 85 -3.07 -0.50 8.89
CA LEU A 85 -2.97 0.03 10.25
C LEU A 85 -4.12 0.97 10.55
N ASP A 86 -4.48 1.81 9.61
CA ASP A 86 -5.63 2.69 9.79
C ASP A 86 -6.90 1.89 9.97
N HIS A 87 -7.04 0.84 9.19
CA HIS A 87 -8.22 -0.01 9.25
C HIS A 87 -8.36 -0.65 10.63
N VAL A 88 -7.27 -1.21 11.12
CA VAL A 88 -7.29 -1.86 12.42
C VAL A 88 -7.52 -0.84 13.53
N ARG A 89 -6.90 0.32 13.40
CA ARG A 89 -7.06 1.36 14.40
C ARG A 89 -8.51 1.81 14.48
N LYS A 90 -9.14 1.94 13.35
CA LYS A 90 -10.55 2.33 13.31
C LYS A 90 -11.43 1.29 13.95
N GLN A 91 -11.19 0.05 13.64
CA GLN A 91 -11.97 -1.03 14.23
C GLN A 91 -11.84 -1.05 15.74
N ARG A 92 -10.63 -0.85 16.21
CA ARG A 92 -10.41 -0.84 17.65
C ARG A 92 -11.13 0.32 18.32
N THR A 93 -11.06 1.46 17.69
CA THR A 93 -11.73 2.64 18.23
C THR A 93 -13.22 2.44 18.30
N ASP A 94 -13.78 1.88 17.26
CA ASP A 94 -15.23 1.63 17.24
C ASP A 94 -15.64 0.61 18.28
N THR A 95 -14.83 -0.42 18.43
CA THR A 95 -15.17 -1.50 19.32
C THR A 95 -14.92 -1.14 20.77
N ILE A 96 -13.80 -0.48 21.02
CA ILE A 96 -13.41 -0.17 22.38
C ILE A 96 -12.94 1.25 22.50
N SER A 97 -13.84 2.14 22.40
CA SER A 97 -13.51 3.54 22.53
C SER A 97 -12.97 3.85 23.92
N ILE A 98 -13.13 2.93 24.82
CA ILE A 98 -12.70 3.13 26.19
C ILE A 98 -11.25 2.79 26.44
N ASN A 99 -10.62 2.06 25.54
CA ASN A 99 -9.27 1.59 25.79
C ASN A 99 -8.23 2.52 25.20
N LYS A 100 -7.99 3.61 25.88
CA LYS A 100 -7.03 4.59 25.41
C LYS A 100 -5.61 4.10 25.45
N LYS A 101 -5.33 3.25 26.42
CA LYS A 101 -3.97 2.72 26.56
C LYS A 101 -3.59 1.91 25.33
N GLU A 102 -4.51 1.13 24.87
CA GLU A 102 -4.25 0.35 23.67
C GLU A 102 -4.04 1.25 22.47
N SER A 103 -4.80 2.31 22.40
CA SER A 103 -4.63 3.25 21.29
C SER A 103 -3.25 3.85 21.29
N GLU A 104 -2.77 4.20 22.45
CA GLU A 104 -1.44 4.80 22.57
C GLU A 104 -0.35 3.81 22.21
N ALA A 105 -0.50 2.59 22.73
CA ALA A 105 0.46 1.55 22.40
C ALA A 105 0.47 1.30 20.91
N TYR A 106 -0.69 1.34 20.32
CA TYR A 106 -0.81 1.11 18.90
C TYR A 106 -0.14 2.20 18.09
N LYS A 107 -0.21 3.42 18.55
CA LYS A 107 0.43 4.53 17.88
C LYS A 107 1.94 4.36 17.87
N ILE A 108 2.49 3.96 18.99
CA ILE A 108 3.93 3.72 19.08
C ILE A 108 4.31 2.64 18.10
N PHE A 109 3.52 1.61 18.05
CA PHE A 109 3.76 0.51 17.16
C PHE A 109 3.69 0.95 15.71
N ASP A 110 2.79 1.86 15.44
CA ASP A 110 2.58 2.37 14.10
C ASP A 110 3.81 3.10 13.58
N GLU A 111 4.44 3.85 14.42
CA GLU A 111 5.60 4.63 14.04
C GLU A 111 6.79 3.77 13.68
N SER A 112 7.01 2.72 14.45
CA SER A 112 8.11 1.83 14.21
C SER A 112 8.11 1.21 12.81
N PRO A 113 7.01 0.59 12.41
CA PRO A 113 6.97 -0.01 11.08
C PRO A 113 7.21 1.00 9.97
N SER A 114 6.76 2.20 10.15
CA SER A 114 6.96 3.23 9.14
C SER A 114 8.43 3.50 8.91
N ALA A 115 9.18 3.60 9.99
CA ALA A 115 10.60 3.84 9.88
C ALA A 115 11.27 2.69 9.18
N GLU A 116 10.88 1.49 9.51
CA GLU A 116 11.47 0.32 8.89
C GLU A 116 11.12 0.24 7.42
N ASP A 117 9.91 0.61 7.09
CA ASP A 117 9.49 0.60 5.70
C ASP A 117 10.36 1.53 4.89
N GLN A 118 10.70 2.65 5.44
CA GLN A 118 11.54 3.60 4.74
C GLN A 118 12.91 3.01 4.46
N LEU A 119 13.44 2.32 5.43
CA LEU A 119 14.74 1.69 5.27
C LEU A 119 14.70 0.65 4.16
N ILE A 120 13.66 -0.14 4.16
CA ILE A 120 13.50 -1.17 3.16
C ILE A 120 13.42 -0.57 1.78
N ILE A 121 12.67 0.50 1.65
CA ILE A 121 12.48 1.15 0.37
C ILE A 121 13.78 1.67 -0.18
N GLU A 122 14.63 2.17 0.68
CA GLU A 122 15.89 2.73 0.24
C GLU A 122 16.85 1.69 -0.29
N GLN A 123 16.66 0.50 0.08
CA GLN A 123 17.54 -0.56 -0.39
C GLN A 123 17.08 -1.11 -1.71
#